data_199e9db6b7e79f240e618cf5a8debca3
#
_entry.id   199e9db6b7e79f240e618cf5a8debca3
#
_cell.length_a   1.000
_cell.length_b   1.000
_cell.length_c   1.000
_cell.angle_alpha   90.00
_cell.angle_beta   90.00
_cell.angle_gamma   90.00
#
_symmetry.space_group_name_H-M   'P 1'
#
loop_
_entity.id
_entity.type
_entity.pdbx_description
1 polymer ?
#
loop_
_entity_poly.entity_id
_entity_poly.type
_entity_poly.pdbx_seq_one_letter_code
_entity_poly.pdbx_strand_id
1 'polypeptide(L)'
;MGFIRKSIPNTITSMNLLSGTIGVILCLGGDVRTAFLLMLASAVFDFFDGLAARVLEAYSDIGKELDSLADMISFGLLPSLMLHRTMVQGGVHGAAAFIPLILAIFSALRLAKFNIDPRQHDSFIGLATPAAAMICGSLCHFVAGHPDGSIAAICASYWALPVLGITLSALLVSEIPMFSMKFGKGKGTDKATVRIRIAFLVMIPVIVLAVAAAGLEWSLAVCFTFIGYILLNILSALLPKSN
;
A
#
# COMPACT_ATOMS: atom_id res chain seq x y z
N MET A 1 29.59 15.61 -12.41
CA MET A 1 28.16 15.97 -12.19
C MET A 1 27.21 14.77 -12.20
N GLY A 2 27.46 13.71 -12.99
CA GLY A 2 26.56 12.55 -13.07
C GLY A 2 26.38 11.73 -11.77
N PHE A 3 27.45 11.58 -10.96
CA PHE A 3 27.40 10.82 -9.73
C PHE A 3 26.49 11.48 -8.66
N ILE A 4 26.64 12.78 -8.43
CA ILE A 4 25.84 13.53 -7.45
C ILE A 4 24.36 13.52 -7.84
N ARG A 5 24.02 13.69 -9.14
CA ARG A 5 22.64 13.64 -9.61
C ARG A 5 21.95 12.29 -9.33
N LYS A 6 22.67 11.17 -9.53
CA LYS A 6 22.15 9.82 -9.28
C LYS A 6 22.07 9.50 -7.78
N SER A 7 22.86 10.17 -6.95
CA SER A 7 22.87 9.94 -5.51
C SER A 7 21.64 10.52 -4.81
N ILE A 8 21.03 11.61 -5.34
CA ILE A 8 19.87 12.26 -4.71
C ILE A 8 18.65 11.32 -4.61
N PRO A 9 18.15 10.71 -5.70
CA PRO A 9 17.04 9.75 -5.61
C PRO A 9 17.37 8.59 -4.67
N ASN A 10 18.55 7.98 -4.79
CA ASN A 10 18.96 6.85 -3.95
C ASN A 10 19.03 7.22 -2.46
N THR A 11 19.39 8.46 -2.13
CA THR A 11 19.36 8.94 -0.74
C THR A 11 17.92 9.01 -0.23
N ILE A 12 16.99 9.51 -1.02
CA ILE A 12 15.57 9.60 -0.66
C ILE A 12 15.00 8.18 -0.50
N THR A 13 15.31 7.25 -1.40
CA THR A 13 14.93 5.83 -1.27
C THR A 13 15.51 5.20 0.00
N SER A 14 16.75 5.57 0.38
CA SER A 14 17.35 5.14 1.64
C SER A 14 16.60 5.67 2.87
N MET A 15 15.98 6.86 2.79
CA MET A 15 15.13 7.40 3.85
C MET A 15 13.79 6.65 3.92
N ASN A 16 13.21 6.21 2.78
CA ASN A 16 12.08 5.27 2.76
C ASN A 16 12.44 4.00 3.53
N LEU A 17 13.55 3.37 3.17
CA LEU A 17 14.03 2.14 3.83
C LEU A 17 14.25 2.33 5.34
N LEU A 18 14.90 3.42 5.74
CA LEU A 18 15.17 3.73 7.15
C LEU A 18 13.86 3.93 7.92
N SER A 19 12.94 4.72 7.39
CA SER A 19 11.63 4.96 8.01
C SER A 19 10.85 3.65 8.18
N GLY A 20 10.79 2.80 7.14
CA GLY A 20 10.17 1.49 7.20
C GLY A 20 10.82 0.57 8.24
N THR A 21 12.15 0.57 8.30
CA THR A 21 12.91 -0.25 9.27
C THR A 21 12.64 0.19 10.73
N ILE A 22 12.62 1.50 10.99
CA ILE A 22 12.24 2.02 12.32
C ILE A 22 10.79 1.65 12.62
N GLY A 23 9.89 1.76 11.64
CA GLY A 23 8.51 1.31 11.77
C GLY A 23 8.38 -0.15 12.17
N VAL A 24 9.19 -1.04 11.61
CA VAL A 24 9.24 -2.47 11.98
C VAL A 24 9.65 -2.63 13.45
N ILE A 25 10.69 -1.93 13.90
CA ILE A 25 11.17 -1.99 15.29
C ILE A 25 10.08 -1.54 16.27
N LEU A 26 9.43 -0.41 15.99
CA LEU A 26 8.34 0.13 16.83
C LEU A 26 7.12 -0.79 16.83
N CYS A 27 6.75 -1.35 15.67
CA CYS A 27 5.65 -2.31 15.56
C CYS A 27 5.90 -3.54 16.43
N LEU A 28 7.11 -4.12 16.39
CA LEU A 28 7.49 -5.25 17.24
C LEU A 28 7.50 -4.87 18.73
N GLY A 29 7.88 -3.63 19.05
CA GLY A 29 7.76 -3.06 20.40
C GLY A 29 6.32 -2.84 20.88
N GLY A 30 5.34 -2.94 19.99
CA GLY A 30 3.91 -2.77 20.29
C GLY A 30 3.34 -1.40 19.94
N ASP A 31 4.15 -0.46 19.48
CA ASP A 31 3.69 0.86 19.02
C ASP A 31 3.29 0.80 17.53
N VAL A 32 2.14 0.19 17.29
CA VAL A 32 1.54 0.05 15.97
C VAL A 32 1.12 1.41 15.39
N ARG A 33 0.74 2.37 16.26
CA ARG A 33 0.30 3.70 15.82
C ARG A 33 1.44 4.49 15.20
N THR A 34 2.57 4.60 15.89
CA THR A 34 3.75 5.30 15.36
C THR A 34 4.35 4.55 14.17
N ALA A 35 4.31 3.22 14.16
CA ALA A 35 4.73 2.41 13.02
C ALA A 35 3.95 2.76 11.73
N PHE A 36 2.63 2.99 11.83
CA PHE A 36 1.83 3.44 10.69
C PHE A 36 2.24 4.85 10.20
N LEU A 37 2.49 5.79 11.12
CA LEU A 37 2.96 7.13 10.73
C LEU A 37 4.31 7.08 10.00
N LEU A 38 5.22 6.20 10.42
CA LEU A 38 6.48 5.97 9.72
C LEU A 38 6.28 5.30 8.35
N MET A 39 5.30 4.41 8.21
CA MET A 39 4.91 3.86 6.92
C MET A 39 4.37 4.95 5.97
N LEU A 40 3.59 5.92 6.48
CA LEU A 40 3.17 7.08 5.70
C LEU A 40 4.35 7.97 5.30
N ALA A 41 5.32 8.17 6.20
CA ALA A 41 6.56 8.88 5.87
C ALA A 41 7.35 8.14 4.78
N SER A 42 7.42 6.81 4.85
CA SER A 42 8.01 5.97 3.78
C SER A 42 7.31 6.19 2.44
N ALA A 43 5.99 6.26 2.41
CA ALA A 43 5.23 6.53 1.17
C ALA A 43 5.50 7.93 0.59
N VAL A 44 5.76 8.91 1.45
CA VAL A 44 6.18 10.25 1.02
C VAL A 44 7.58 10.20 0.40
N PHE A 45 8.53 9.51 1.02
CA PHE A 45 9.88 9.35 0.47
C PHE A 45 9.88 8.60 -0.86
N ASP A 46 9.13 7.50 -1.00
CA ASP A 46 8.93 6.75 -2.24
C ASP A 46 8.38 7.63 -3.37
N PHE A 47 7.38 8.46 -3.07
CA PHE A 47 6.88 9.41 -4.06
C PHE A 47 7.94 10.41 -4.50
N PHE A 48 8.74 10.94 -3.57
CA PHE A 48 9.75 11.96 -3.86
C PHE A 48 10.98 11.40 -4.57
N ASP A 49 11.40 10.16 -4.31
CA ASP A 49 12.54 9.57 -5.02
C ASP A 49 12.20 9.32 -6.50
N GLY A 50 11.01 8.80 -6.80
CA GLY A 50 10.52 8.66 -8.17
C GLY A 50 10.31 10.01 -8.88
N LEU A 51 9.93 11.06 -8.16
CA LEU A 51 9.86 12.41 -8.69
C LEU A 51 11.27 12.96 -8.98
N ALA A 52 12.20 12.83 -8.03
CA ALA A 52 13.58 13.27 -8.17
C ALA A 52 14.30 12.56 -9.31
N ALA A 53 14.12 11.23 -9.45
CA ALA A 53 14.68 10.46 -10.56
C ALA A 53 14.20 10.97 -11.92
N ARG A 54 12.93 11.35 -12.03
CA ARG A 54 12.34 11.93 -13.26
C ARG A 54 12.84 13.33 -13.56
N VAL A 55 12.79 14.23 -12.58
CA VAL A 55 13.18 15.65 -12.75
C VAL A 55 14.67 15.81 -13.03
N LEU A 56 15.49 14.97 -12.39
CA LEU A 56 16.94 14.99 -12.54
C LEU A 56 17.44 14.11 -13.70
N GLU A 57 16.53 13.39 -14.41
CA GLU A 57 16.88 12.38 -15.43
C GLU A 57 17.96 11.40 -14.91
N ALA A 58 17.82 10.97 -13.65
CA ALA A 58 18.84 10.25 -12.89
C ALA A 58 18.47 8.78 -12.66
N TYR A 59 17.91 8.13 -13.68
CA TYR A 59 17.58 6.71 -13.61
C TYR A 59 18.84 5.85 -13.52
N SER A 60 18.79 4.80 -12.67
CA SER A 60 19.85 3.81 -12.55
C SER A 60 19.28 2.43 -12.18
N ASP A 61 19.93 1.35 -12.63
CA ASP A 61 19.53 -0.01 -12.29
C ASP A 61 19.61 -0.25 -10.77
N ILE A 62 20.66 0.26 -10.13
CA ILE A 62 20.79 0.19 -8.66
C ILE A 62 19.65 0.93 -7.96
N GLY A 63 19.25 2.11 -8.46
CA GLY A 63 18.14 2.86 -7.88
C GLY A 63 16.82 2.11 -7.96
N LYS A 64 16.54 1.45 -9.11
CA LYS A 64 15.35 0.62 -9.29
C LYS A 64 15.31 -0.57 -8.33
N GLU A 65 16.44 -1.26 -8.15
CA GLU A 65 16.49 -2.39 -7.22
C GLU A 65 16.41 -1.93 -5.75
N LEU A 66 17.07 -0.81 -5.41
CA LEU A 66 17.02 -0.23 -4.06
C LEU A 66 15.59 0.19 -3.69
N ASP A 67 14.85 0.79 -4.63
CA ASP A 67 13.44 1.15 -4.49
C ASP A 67 12.58 -0.08 -4.16
N SER A 68 12.72 -1.15 -4.93
CA SER A 68 12.01 -2.40 -4.67
C SER A 68 12.34 -3.04 -3.32
N LEU A 69 13.60 -2.95 -2.87
CA LEU A 69 14.03 -3.44 -1.56
C LEU A 69 13.49 -2.57 -0.42
N ALA A 70 13.46 -1.25 -0.59
CA ALA A 70 12.87 -0.33 0.37
C ALA A 70 11.36 -0.57 0.50
N ASP A 71 10.66 -0.69 -0.62
CA ASP A 71 9.23 -0.98 -0.68
C ASP A 71 8.88 -2.32 -0.03
N MET A 72 9.75 -3.33 -0.21
CA MET A 72 9.56 -4.63 0.44
C MET A 72 9.53 -4.50 1.97
N ILE A 73 10.37 -3.66 2.55
CA ILE A 73 10.39 -3.43 4.01
C ILE A 73 9.22 -2.56 4.44
N SER A 74 9.01 -1.42 3.77
CA SER A 74 8.05 -0.40 4.18
C SER A 74 6.60 -0.78 3.88
N PHE A 75 6.34 -1.46 2.76
CA PHE A 75 4.99 -1.78 2.29
C PHE A 75 4.70 -3.28 2.16
N GLY A 76 5.69 -4.14 2.35
CA GLY A 76 5.52 -5.58 2.41
C GLY A 76 5.61 -6.12 3.84
N LEU A 77 6.79 -5.99 4.45
CA LEU A 77 7.07 -6.55 5.78
C LEU A 77 6.34 -5.80 6.89
N LEU A 78 6.46 -4.47 6.95
CA LEU A 78 5.88 -3.66 8.02
C LEU A 78 4.36 -3.85 8.15
N PRO A 79 3.52 -3.74 7.10
CA PRO A 79 2.08 -3.93 7.24
C PRO A 79 1.71 -5.38 7.61
N SER A 80 2.47 -6.39 7.17
CA SER A 80 2.25 -7.78 7.56
C SER A 80 2.52 -8.01 9.05
N LEU A 81 3.57 -7.38 9.58
CA LEU A 81 3.88 -7.38 11.02
C LEU A 81 2.85 -6.59 11.83
N MET A 82 2.32 -5.50 11.29
CA MET A 82 1.24 -4.75 11.94
C MET A 82 -0.01 -5.62 12.11
N LEU A 83 -0.42 -6.37 11.08
CA LEU A 83 -1.52 -7.34 11.18
C LEU A 83 -1.23 -8.40 12.24
N HIS A 84 -0.05 -9.02 12.20
CA HIS A 84 0.39 -9.99 13.21
C HIS A 84 0.34 -9.39 14.62
N ARG A 85 0.90 -8.21 14.82
CA ARG A 85 0.97 -7.56 16.14
C ARG A 85 -0.42 -7.21 16.67
N THR A 86 -1.31 -6.72 15.81
CA THR A 86 -2.70 -6.42 16.16
C THR A 86 -3.43 -7.68 16.62
N MET A 87 -3.24 -8.83 15.96
CA MET A 87 -3.80 -10.11 16.41
C MET A 87 -3.28 -10.52 17.79
N VAL A 88 -1.96 -10.43 17.99
CA VAL A 88 -1.33 -10.81 19.26
C VAL A 88 -1.80 -9.90 20.41
N GLN A 89 -1.92 -8.59 20.18
CA GLN A 89 -2.46 -7.64 21.16
C GLN A 89 -3.94 -7.90 21.45
N GLY A 90 -4.70 -8.38 20.47
CA GLY A 90 -6.09 -8.83 20.64
C GLY A 90 -6.26 -10.21 21.30
N GLY A 91 -5.16 -10.85 21.73
CA GLY A 91 -5.19 -12.15 22.42
C GLY A 91 -5.13 -13.38 21.51
N VAL A 92 -4.96 -13.20 20.20
CA VAL A 92 -4.77 -14.32 19.25
C VAL A 92 -3.32 -14.77 19.26
N HIS A 93 -3.10 -16.01 19.66
CA HIS A 93 -1.77 -16.63 19.74
C HIS A 93 -1.66 -17.89 18.87
N GLY A 94 -0.44 -18.40 18.72
CA GLY A 94 -0.15 -19.61 17.95
C GLY A 94 -0.07 -19.36 16.43
N ALA A 95 -0.25 -20.44 15.66
CA ALA A 95 -0.01 -20.42 14.20
C ALA A 95 -0.89 -19.42 13.44
N ALA A 96 -2.13 -19.19 13.90
CA ALA A 96 -3.06 -18.27 13.24
C ALA A 96 -2.52 -16.82 13.16
N ALA A 97 -1.82 -16.37 14.21
CA ALA A 97 -1.26 -15.04 14.26
C ALA A 97 -0.16 -14.79 13.21
N PHE A 98 0.47 -15.86 12.68
CA PHE A 98 1.52 -15.77 11.65
C PHE A 98 0.97 -15.80 10.22
N ILE A 99 -0.28 -16.18 10.01
CA ILE A 99 -0.87 -16.26 8.66
C ILE A 99 -0.78 -14.93 7.90
N PRO A 100 -1.02 -13.74 8.50
CA PRO A 100 -0.90 -12.47 7.78
C PRO A 100 0.50 -12.18 7.23
N LEU A 101 1.55 -12.84 7.72
CA LEU A 101 2.91 -12.68 7.18
C LEU A 101 3.05 -13.16 5.73
N ILE A 102 2.08 -13.94 5.23
CA ILE A 102 2.00 -14.30 3.81
C ILE A 102 1.97 -13.05 2.91
N LEU A 103 1.43 -11.94 3.41
CA LEU A 103 1.40 -10.66 2.68
C LEU A 103 2.82 -10.19 2.31
N ALA A 104 3.81 -10.39 3.20
CA ALA A 104 5.20 -10.03 2.89
C ALA A 104 5.75 -10.88 1.74
N ILE A 105 5.46 -12.19 1.71
CA ILE A 105 5.90 -13.09 0.64
C ILE A 105 5.32 -12.65 -0.71
N PHE A 106 4.02 -12.39 -0.75
CA PHE A 106 3.34 -11.99 -1.98
C PHE A 106 3.70 -10.56 -2.42
N SER A 107 4.05 -9.68 -1.47
CA SER A 107 4.63 -8.37 -1.78
C SER A 107 5.98 -8.50 -2.48
N ALA A 108 6.88 -9.37 -1.99
CA ALA A 108 8.16 -9.66 -2.64
C ALA A 108 7.97 -10.22 -4.05
N LEU A 109 7.08 -11.21 -4.21
CA LEU A 109 6.75 -11.79 -5.52
C LEU A 109 6.19 -10.74 -6.49
N ARG A 110 5.32 -9.86 -6.02
CA ARG A 110 4.75 -8.77 -6.83
C ARG A 110 5.81 -7.78 -7.26
N LEU A 111 6.72 -7.35 -6.38
CA LEU A 111 7.80 -6.40 -6.69
C LEU A 111 8.78 -7.04 -7.69
N ALA A 112 9.17 -8.28 -7.47
CA ALA A 112 10.02 -9.02 -8.40
C ALA A 112 9.36 -9.16 -9.79
N LYS A 113 8.07 -9.55 -9.86
CA LYS A 113 7.33 -9.65 -11.12
C LYS A 113 7.22 -8.30 -11.82
N PHE A 114 6.98 -7.22 -11.06
CA PHE A 114 6.89 -5.87 -11.62
C PHE A 114 8.19 -5.43 -12.31
N ASN A 115 9.34 -5.82 -11.78
CA ASN A 115 10.64 -5.44 -12.33
C ASN A 115 10.98 -6.13 -13.65
N ILE A 116 10.41 -7.32 -13.92
CA ILE A 116 10.75 -8.14 -15.10
C ILE A 116 9.62 -8.21 -16.14
N ASP A 117 8.38 -7.84 -15.82
CA ASP A 117 7.23 -7.95 -16.73
C ASP A 117 7.09 -6.68 -17.61
N PRO A 118 7.38 -6.76 -18.93
CA PRO A 118 7.31 -5.61 -19.82
C PRO A 118 5.90 -5.04 -19.97
N ARG A 119 4.84 -5.80 -19.67
CA ARG A 119 3.44 -5.37 -19.77
C ARG A 119 3.09 -4.29 -18.75
N GLN A 120 3.90 -4.13 -17.70
CA GLN A 120 3.67 -3.19 -16.59
C GLN A 120 4.09 -1.73 -16.91
N HIS A 121 4.61 -1.47 -18.10
CA HIS A 121 4.99 -0.11 -18.50
C HIS A 121 3.77 0.81 -18.73
N ASP A 122 2.68 0.27 -19.28
CA ASP A 122 1.50 1.06 -19.69
C ASP A 122 0.32 0.95 -18.70
N SER A 123 0.18 -0.16 -17.97
CA SER A 123 -0.88 -0.39 -16.98
C SER A 123 -0.37 -1.23 -15.82
N PHE A 124 -0.88 -0.98 -14.61
CA PHE A 124 -0.60 -1.85 -13.48
C PHE A 124 -1.44 -3.13 -13.60
N ILE A 125 -0.79 -4.28 -13.39
CA ILE A 125 -1.43 -5.59 -13.28
C ILE A 125 -1.30 -6.04 -11.82
N GLY A 126 -2.45 -6.31 -11.18
CA GLY A 126 -2.53 -6.61 -9.75
C GLY A 126 -2.45 -5.39 -8.84
N LEU A 127 -2.76 -5.60 -7.56
CA LEU A 127 -2.78 -4.55 -6.56
C LEU A 127 -1.38 -3.99 -6.31
N ALA A 128 -1.26 -2.66 -6.20
CA ALA A 128 0.00 -2.02 -5.81
C ALA A 128 0.34 -2.33 -4.34
N THR A 129 1.61 -2.66 -4.06
CA THR A 129 2.07 -2.99 -2.69
C THR A 129 1.76 -1.85 -1.69
N PRO A 130 1.99 -0.55 -2.00
CA PRO A 130 1.60 0.52 -1.11
C PRO A 130 0.08 0.59 -0.85
N ALA A 131 -0.76 0.22 -1.82
CA ALA A 131 -2.21 0.24 -1.61
C ALA A 131 -2.67 -0.83 -0.60
N ALA A 132 -2.11 -2.05 -0.67
CA ALA A 132 -2.34 -3.10 0.32
C ALA A 132 -1.83 -2.67 1.71
N ALA A 133 -0.64 -2.06 1.76
CA ALA A 133 -0.03 -1.55 2.99
C ALA A 133 -0.91 -0.49 3.66
N MET A 134 -1.48 0.46 2.89
CA MET A 134 -2.36 1.50 3.43
C MET A 134 -3.63 0.92 4.07
N ILE A 135 -4.23 -0.12 3.48
CA ILE A 135 -5.39 -0.80 4.08
C ILE A 135 -4.99 -1.44 5.42
N CYS A 136 -3.92 -2.23 5.43
CA CYS A 136 -3.47 -2.92 6.64
C CYS A 136 -3.07 -1.95 7.74
N GLY A 137 -2.20 -0.99 7.42
CA GLY A 137 -1.65 -0.06 8.39
C GLY A 137 -2.69 0.88 8.98
N SER A 138 -3.58 1.43 8.15
CA SER A 138 -4.64 2.33 8.63
C SER A 138 -5.67 1.61 9.51
N LEU A 139 -6.02 0.37 9.18
CA LEU A 139 -6.88 -0.46 10.01
C LEU A 139 -6.21 -0.77 11.37
N CYS A 140 -4.95 -1.21 11.35
CA CYS A 140 -4.21 -1.51 12.58
C CYS A 140 -4.00 -0.27 13.45
N HIS A 141 -3.74 0.90 12.85
CA HIS A 141 -3.66 2.17 13.55
C HIS A 141 -4.96 2.51 14.26
N PHE A 142 -6.11 2.35 13.58
CA PHE A 142 -7.42 2.58 14.16
C PHE A 142 -7.69 1.64 15.34
N VAL A 143 -7.46 0.33 15.15
CA VAL A 143 -7.67 -0.69 16.19
C VAL A 143 -6.82 -0.41 17.42
N ALA A 144 -5.55 -0.04 17.23
CA ALA A 144 -4.65 0.30 18.35
C ALA A 144 -5.10 1.56 19.12
N GLY A 145 -5.84 2.47 18.48
CA GLY A 145 -6.43 3.65 19.14
C GLY A 145 -7.78 3.36 19.82
N HIS A 146 -8.46 2.28 19.44
CA HIS A 146 -9.81 1.94 19.90
C HIS A 146 -9.90 0.45 20.28
N PRO A 147 -9.12 -0.02 21.30
CA PRO A 147 -9.00 -1.45 21.61
C PRO A 147 -10.33 -2.08 22.05
N ASP A 148 -11.23 -1.31 22.66
CA ASP A 148 -12.53 -1.79 23.14
C ASP A 148 -13.66 -1.65 22.09
N GLY A 149 -13.33 -1.22 20.87
CA GLY A 149 -14.30 -1.00 19.81
C GLY A 149 -14.73 -2.28 19.09
N SER A 150 -15.91 -2.27 18.46
CA SER A 150 -16.43 -3.42 17.70
C SER A 150 -15.48 -3.87 16.59
N ILE A 151 -14.80 -2.93 15.91
CA ILE A 151 -13.81 -3.25 14.86
C ILE A 151 -12.61 -3.98 15.48
N ALA A 152 -12.13 -3.53 16.64
CA ALA A 152 -11.04 -4.21 17.36
C ALA A 152 -11.43 -5.64 17.74
N ALA A 153 -12.66 -5.85 18.25
CA ALA A 153 -13.17 -7.17 18.57
C ALA A 153 -13.21 -8.10 17.34
N ILE A 154 -13.59 -7.59 16.15
CA ILE A 154 -13.53 -8.34 14.90
C ILE A 154 -12.09 -8.67 14.53
N CYS A 155 -11.18 -7.71 14.60
CA CYS A 155 -9.76 -7.90 14.29
C CYS A 155 -9.06 -8.84 15.27
N ALA A 156 -9.54 -8.94 16.51
CA ALA A 156 -9.08 -9.90 17.50
C ALA A 156 -9.58 -11.33 17.25
N SER A 157 -10.36 -11.58 16.20
CA SER A 157 -10.79 -12.93 15.85
C SER A 157 -9.69 -13.71 15.10
N TYR A 158 -9.73 -15.05 15.23
CA TYR A 158 -8.75 -15.94 14.57
C TYR A 158 -8.79 -15.92 13.04
N TRP A 159 -9.81 -15.33 12.42
CA TRP A 159 -10.05 -15.41 10.97
C TRP A 159 -9.98 -14.06 10.26
N ALA A 160 -10.35 -12.94 10.90
CA ALA A 160 -10.54 -11.66 10.19
C ALA A 160 -9.26 -11.13 9.53
N LEU A 161 -8.19 -10.95 10.30
CA LEU A 161 -6.92 -10.45 9.77
C LEU A 161 -6.18 -11.49 8.92
N PRO A 162 -6.20 -12.81 9.21
CA PRO A 162 -5.73 -13.82 8.26
C PRO A 162 -6.46 -13.78 6.91
N VAL A 163 -7.78 -13.71 6.90
CA VAL A 163 -8.55 -13.61 5.64
C VAL A 163 -8.21 -12.33 4.89
N LEU A 164 -8.10 -11.19 5.58
CA LEU A 164 -7.65 -9.94 4.97
C LEU A 164 -6.27 -10.10 4.33
N GLY A 165 -5.29 -10.63 5.08
CA GLY A 165 -3.93 -10.86 4.59
C GLY A 165 -3.88 -11.76 3.36
N ILE A 166 -4.61 -12.87 3.36
CA ILE A 166 -4.71 -13.80 2.22
C ILE A 166 -5.37 -13.12 1.02
N THR A 167 -6.48 -12.39 1.23
CA THR A 167 -7.21 -11.69 0.16
C THR A 167 -6.33 -10.64 -0.51
N LEU A 168 -5.65 -9.80 0.28
CA LEU A 168 -4.74 -8.79 -0.26
C LEU A 168 -3.54 -9.44 -0.97
N SER A 169 -3.02 -10.54 -0.44
CA SER A 169 -1.94 -11.31 -1.07
C SER A 169 -2.35 -11.86 -2.44
N ALA A 170 -3.56 -12.40 -2.56
CA ALA A 170 -4.10 -12.86 -3.83
C ALA A 170 -4.28 -11.70 -4.83
N LEU A 171 -4.73 -10.54 -4.37
CA LEU A 171 -4.88 -9.34 -5.21
C LEU A 171 -3.54 -8.78 -5.68
N LEU A 172 -2.47 -8.84 -4.88
CA LEU A 172 -1.12 -8.40 -5.25
C LEU A 172 -0.60 -9.10 -6.51
N VAL A 173 -0.85 -10.42 -6.64
CA VAL A 173 -0.36 -11.25 -7.76
C VAL A 173 -1.43 -11.53 -8.82
N SER A 174 -2.65 -11.00 -8.63
CA SER A 174 -3.75 -11.15 -9.59
C SER A 174 -3.43 -10.50 -10.93
N GLU A 175 -4.10 -10.93 -11.99
CA GLU A 175 -4.02 -10.29 -13.31
C GLU A 175 -5.10 -9.23 -13.55
N ILE A 176 -5.72 -8.73 -12.47
CA ILE A 176 -6.73 -7.67 -12.56
C ILE A 176 -6.04 -6.37 -12.99
N PRO A 177 -6.48 -5.74 -14.09
CA PRO A 177 -5.92 -4.46 -14.50
C PRO A 177 -6.31 -3.37 -13.50
N MET A 178 -5.31 -2.68 -12.95
CA MET A 178 -5.49 -1.57 -12.03
C MET A 178 -5.12 -0.25 -12.71
N PHE A 179 -5.99 0.76 -12.62
CA PHE A 179 -5.66 2.05 -13.19
C PHE A 179 -4.51 2.73 -12.41
N SER A 180 -3.61 3.34 -13.17
CA SER A 180 -2.52 4.13 -12.61
C SER A 180 -2.94 5.59 -12.48
N MET A 181 -2.55 6.25 -11.38
CA MET A 181 -2.67 7.71 -11.22
C MET A 181 -1.60 8.49 -12.00
N LYS A 182 -0.71 7.82 -12.74
CA LYS A 182 0.29 8.49 -13.55
C LYS A 182 -0.40 9.24 -14.70
N PHE A 183 -0.31 10.57 -14.68
CA PHE A 183 -0.73 11.44 -15.78
C PHE A 183 0.40 11.48 -16.83
N GLY A 184 0.49 10.45 -17.67
CA GLY A 184 1.40 10.42 -18.80
C GLY A 184 0.67 10.83 -20.09
N LYS A 185 1.33 11.60 -20.98
CA LYS A 185 0.87 11.87 -22.34
C LYS A 185 1.05 10.63 -23.24
N GLY A 186 0.53 9.47 -22.81
CA GLY A 186 0.48 8.25 -23.63
C GLY A 186 -0.67 8.35 -24.64
N LYS A 187 -0.43 7.96 -25.87
CA LYS A 187 -1.45 7.80 -26.92
C LYS A 187 -2.56 6.89 -26.38
N GLY A 188 -3.79 7.42 -26.28
CA GLY A 188 -4.98 6.61 -26.02
C GLY A 188 -5.34 6.41 -24.55
N THR A 189 -5.46 7.51 -23.77
CA THR A 189 -6.17 7.40 -22.49
C THR A 189 -7.66 7.19 -22.82
N ASP A 190 -8.09 5.94 -22.75
CA ASP A 190 -9.50 5.58 -22.98
C ASP A 190 -10.41 6.41 -22.07
N LYS A 191 -11.52 6.90 -22.63
CA LYS A 191 -12.53 7.70 -21.90
C LYS A 191 -13.02 6.99 -20.63
N ALA A 192 -13.06 5.65 -20.63
CA ALA A 192 -13.40 4.83 -19.48
C ALA A 192 -12.36 5.01 -18.35
N THR A 193 -11.08 4.95 -18.63
CA THR A 193 -10.00 5.16 -17.64
C THR A 193 -10.05 6.55 -17.04
N VAL A 194 -10.34 7.59 -17.85
CA VAL A 194 -10.50 8.96 -17.34
C VAL A 194 -11.69 9.06 -16.38
N ARG A 195 -12.83 8.47 -16.73
CA ARG A 195 -14.03 8.46 -15.86
C ARG A 195 -13.75 7.80 -14.51
N ILE A 196 -13.04 6.67 -14.50
CA ILE A 196 -12.69 5.94 -13.27
C ILE A 196 -11.75 6.79 -12.40
N ARG A 197 -10.74 7.45 -13.00
CA ARG A 197 -9.85 8.37 -12.28
C ARG A 197 -10.62 9.53 -11.64
N ILE A 198 -11.55 10.13 -12.38
CA ILE A 198 -12.41 11.20 -11.85
C ILE A 198 -13.29 10.67 -10.72
N ALA A 199 -13.95 9.52 -10.92
CA ALA A 199 -14.76 8.88 -9.88
C ALA A 199 -13.96 8.62 -8.60
N PHE A 200 -12.73 8.12 -8.73
CA PHE A 200 -11.83 7.92 -7.60
C PHE A 200 -11.46 9.24 -6.91
N LEU A 201 -11.11 10.29 -7.66
CA LEU A 201 -10.78 11.60 -7.09
C LEU A 201 -11.97 12.25 -6.37
N VAL A 202 -13.20 12.05 -6.86
CA VAL A 202 -14.42 12.53 -6.20
C VAL A 202 -14.75 11.68 -4.97
N MET A 203 -14.47 10.39 -5.00
CA MET A 203 -14.72 9.47 -3.89
C MET A 203 -13.88 9.82 -2.65
N ILE A 204 -12.62 10.26 -2.81
CA ILE A 204 -11.73 10.62 -1.69
C ILE A 204 -12.37 11.64 -0.75
N PRO A 205 -12.73 12.87 -1.21
CA PRO A 205 -13.33 13.87 -0.31
C PRO A 205 -14.67 13.41 0.26
N VAL A 206 -15.46 12.63 -0.47
CA VAL A 206 -16.72 12.06 0.04
C VAL A 206 -16.47 11.12 1.21
N ILE A 207 -15.48 10.21 1.11
CA ILE A 207 -15.10 9.31 2.20
C ILE A 207 -14.57 10.11 3.40
N VAL A 208 -13.68 11.09 3.17
CA VAL A 208 -13.12 11.91 4.24
C VAL A 208 -14.23 12.65 4.99
N LEU A 209 -15.16 13.28 4.27
CA LEU A 209 -16.30 13.97 4.88
C LEU A 209 -17.24 13.01 5.62
N ALA A 210 -17.51 11.83 5.07
CA ALA A 210 -18.36 10.82 5.71
C ALA A 210 -17.73 10.30 7.02
N VAL A 211 -16.43 9.99 7.02
CA VAL A 211 -15.69 9.56 8.21
C VAL A 211 -15.67 10.67 9.27
N ALA A 212 -15.42 11.91 8.87
CA ALA A 212 -15.43 13.07 9.77
C ALA A 212 -16.83 13.33 10.35
N ALA A 213 -17.89 13.26 9.53
CA ALA A 213 -19.27 13.44 9.98
C ALA A 213 -19.73 12.31 10.93
N ALA A 214 -19.20 11.10 10.76
CA ALA A 214 -19.43 9.98 11.66
C ALA A 214 -18.60 10.04 12.97
N GLY A 215 -17.74 11.05 13.14
CA GLY A 215 -16.85 11.18 14.30
C GLY A 215 -15.78 10.09 14.37
N LEU A 216 -15.46 9.42 13.26
CA LEU A 216 -14.48 8.35 13.21
C LEU A 216 -13.07 8.91 12.99
N GLU A 217 -12.06 8.14 13.40
CA GLU A 217 -10.65 8.53 13.23
C GLU A 217 -10.24 8.57 11.75
N TRP A 218 -9.44 9.56 11.38
CA TRP A 218 -8.96 9.82 10.01
C TRP A 218 -8.33 8.60 9.32
N SER A 219 -7.72 7.69 10.09
CA SER A 219 -7.09 6.48 9.55
C SER A 219 -8.08 5.57 8.81
N LEU A 220 -9.35 5.53 9.24
CA LEU A 220 -10.39 4.80 8.51
C LEU A 220 -10.72 5.43 7.15
N ALA A 221 -10.54 6.75 6.99
CA ALA A 221 -10.69 7.36 5.68
C ALA A 221 -9.63 6.86 4.69
N VAL A 222 -8.39 6.64 5.15
CA VAL A 222 -7.34 6.00 4.35
C VAL A 222 -7.75 4.57 3.98
N CYS A 223 -8.19 3.77 4.97
CA CYS A 223 -8.63 2.40 4.75
C CYS A 223 -9.74 2.32 3.68
N PHE A 224 -10.82 3.07 3.85
CA PHE A 224 -11.95 3.05 2.93
C PHE A 224 -11.60 3.59 1.54
N THR A 225 -10.69 4.56 1.45
CA THR A 225 -10.21 5.08 0.15
C THR A 225 -9.53 3.99 -0.66
N PHE A 226 -8.64 3.20 -0.06
CA PHE A 226 -7.95 2.13 -0.78
C PHE A 226 -8.83 0.90 -1.01
N ILE A 227 -9.79 0.61 -0.14
CA ILE A 227 -10.84 -0.39 -0.42
C ILE A 227 -11.68 0.07 -1.63
N GLY A 228 -12.11 1.32 -1.65
CA GLY A 228 -12.84 1.90 -2.77
C GLY A 228 -12.04 1.87 -4.08
N TYR A 229 -10.73 2.12 -4.01
CA TYR A 229 -9.83 1.95 -5.16
C TYR A 229 -9.88 0.53 -5.72
N ILE A 230 -9.80 -0.50 -4.86
CA ILE A 230 -9.89 -1.90 -5.28
C ILE A 230 -11.26 -2.19 -5.92
N LEU A 231 -12.35 -1.77 -5.28
CA LEU A 231 -13.70 -2.00 -5.79
C LEU A 231 -13.94 -1.34 -7.14
N LEU A 232 -13.49 -0.10 -7.33
CA LEU A 232 -13.60 0.60 -8.62
C LEU A 232 -12.84 -0.14 -9.73
N ASN A 233 -11.65 -0.67 -9.45
CA ASN A 233 -10.88 -1.43 -10.43
C ASN A 233 -11.57 -2.76 -10.78
N ILE A 234 -12.05 -3.50 -9.79
CA ILE A 234 -12.77 -4.76 -10.03
C ILE A 234 -14.04 -4.51 -10.84
N LEU A 235 -14.84 -3.50 -10.48
CA LEU A 235 -16.06 -3.13 -11.22
C LEU A 235 -15.71 -2.74 -12.65
N SER A 236 -14.65 -1.98 -12.86
CA SER A 236 -14.23 -1.58 -14.19
C SER A 236 -13.74 -2.76 -15.05
N ALA A 237 -13.14 -3.76 -14.44
CA ALA A 237 -12.70 -4.97 -15.13
C ALA A 237 -13.87 -5.89 -15.53
N LEU A 238 -14.98 -5.84 -14.78
CA LEU A 238 -16.19 -6.62 -15.04
C LEU A 238 -17.14 -5.96 -16.06
N LEU A 239 -17.03 -4.63 -16.25
CA LEU A 239 -17.87 -3.94 -17.22
C LEU A 239 -17.37 -4.20 -18.65
N PRO A 240 -18.25 -4.50 -19.61
CA PRO A 240 -17.85 -4.69 -21.01
C PRO A 240 -17.23 -3.39 -21.54
N LYS A 241 -16.06 -3.50 -22.14
CA LYS A 241 -15.45 -2.36 -22.84
C LYS A 241 -16.42 -1.92 -23.95
N SER A 242 -17.07 -0.79 -23.75
CA SER A 242 -17.86 -0.14 -24.80
C SER A 242 -16.90 0.24 -25.94
N ASN A 243 -17.06 -0.42 -27.08
CA ASN A 243 -16.39 -0.05 -28.34
C ASN A 243 -16.75 1.37 -28.73
#